data_cac411cf5f3e071775725f820d5988cc
#
_entry.id   cac411cf5f3e071775725f820d5988cc
#
_cell.length_a   1.000
_cell.length_b   1.000
_cell.length_c   1.000
_cell.angle_alpha   90.00
_cell.angle_beta   90.00
_cell.angle_gamma   90.00
#
_symmetry.space_group_name_H-M   'P 1'
#
loop_
_entity.id
_entity.type
_entity.pdbx_description
1 polymer ?
#
loop_
_entity_poly.entity_id
_entity_poly.type
_entity_poly.pdbx_seq_one_letter_code
_entity_poly.pdbx_strand_id
1 'polypeptide(L)'
;VLRISLTRETARWVIVKVLVVGDGSREQAIAEAFSRSIKQPKVYAIMKLINPGVARVCETTGGGFKRGDPTDPKQVADYAENLNVDFVFVGPEEPLFHGVADEVERRGICCIGAKKALAEIEMSKAFMRRLMWKYEVPGRLRFKAFKNVEDAIAYINEYAESLAIKPARQAGGKGVKVIADLQAYLSKEKRDVKAKHAVAVFEKYMSEYSDIEDRILLEEKVEGPEYTLHCFCDGKTVLPMPLVQDNKHAFNEDIGPETGGMGSIKGKGLTLPFITMDEYNRSVEIVKKLVEAVQRESSEEYKGVIAGQMMLTDKWGPTIIEMYSRFGQPEGENILPLLETDIVEICEAIASQSLAKVKLKFREEATVIKCLAPRGYPDHRELAKGHPIWVDEKAIEKIGGKVFWSSVDTVDGKYVTGGSRACEIYAEADTIEEASKIVEKCIPYVKLLDGWELFYRSDIGSPSLLEKRRRLAE
;
A
#
# COMPACT_ATOMS: atom_id res chain seq x y z
N VAL A 1 -14.62 17.10 -21.36
CA VAL A 1 -15.92 17.77 -21.58
C VAL A 1 -16.98 16.69 -21.50
N LEU A 2 -17.60 16.54 -20.34
CA LEU A 2 -18.75 15.66 -20.13
C LEU A 2 -19.91 16.17 -21.00
N ARG A 3 -20.34 15.37 -21.97
CA ARG A 3 -21.59 15.62 -22.69
C ARG A 3 -22.77 15.34 -21.77
N ILE A 4 -23.25 16.35 -21.07
CA ILE A 4 -24.59 16.33 -20.46
C ILE A 4 -25.59 16.69 -21.59
N SER A 5 -26.23 15.69 -22.14
CA SER A 5 -27.39 15.89 -22.99
C SER A 5 -28.60 15.96 -22.08
N LEU A 6 -29.06 17.17 -21.79
CA LEU A 6 -30.35 17.42 -21.15
C LEU A 6 -31.45 17.38 -22.21
N THR A 7 -32.05 16.22 -22.44
CA THR A 7 -33.43 16.11 -22.97
C THR A 7 -34.24 15.24 -22.01
N ARG A 8 -35.31 15.86 -21.46
CA ARG A 8 -36.34 15.16 -20.70
C ARG A 8 -37.08 14.23 -21.68
N GLU A 9 -36.69 12.94 -21.66
CA GLU A 9 -37.54 11.81 -22.00
C GLU A 9 -36.63 10.56 -21.96
N THR A 10 -37.01 9.60 -21.06
CA THR A 10 -36.30 8.36 -20.75
C THR A 10 -34.92 8.55 -20.08
N ALA A 11 -34.91 8.63 -18.75
CA ALA A 11 -33.70 8.35 -17.96
C ALA A 11 -33.29 6.89 -18.22
N ARG A 12 -32.55 6.65 -19.31
CA ARG A 12 -31.75 5.43 -19.43
C ARG A 12 -30.73 5.51 -18.32
N TRP A 13 -30.84 4.68 -17.32
CA TRP A 13 -29.79 4.46 -16.32
C TRP A 13 -28.53 4.07 -17.08
N VAL A 14 -27.61 5.00 -17.24
CA VAL A 14 -26.29 4.68 -17.81
C VAL A 14 -25.58 3.85 -16.77
N ILE A 15 -25.43 2.57 -17.05
CA ILE A 15 -24.73 1.64 -16.15
C ILE A 15 -23.26 2.06 -16.12
N VAL A 16 -22.80 2.46 -14.94
CA VAL A 16 -21.38 2.78 -14.72
C VAL A 16 -20.53 1.51 -14.91
N LYS A 17 -19.42 1.65 -15.61
CA LYS A 17 -18.46 0.57 -15.83
C LYS A 17 -17.11 0.97 -15.30
N VAL A 18 -16.49 0.10 -14.55
CA VAL A 18 -15.18 0.32 -13.93
C VAL A 18 -14.22 -0.80 -14.29
N LEU A 19 -12.99 -0.47 -14.61
CA LEU A 19 -11.89 -1.43 -14.76
C LEU A 19 -10.94 -1.32 -13.58
N VAL A 20 -10.81 -2.38 -12.80
CA VAL A 20 -9.80 -2.54 -11.74
C VAL A 20 -8.55 -3.16 -12.35
N VAL A 21 -7.40 -2.54 -12.11
CA VAL A 21 -6.09 -3.00 -12.60
C VAL A 21 -5.31 -3.60 -11.44
N GLY A 22 -4.95 -4.90 -11.56
CA GLY A 22 -4.20 -5.64 -10.54
C GLY A 22 -4.96 -6.86 -10.01
N ASP A 23 -4.30 -7.67 -9.19
CA ASP A 23 -4.74 -9.01 -8.81
C ASP A 23 -4.52 -9.40 -7.33
N GLY A 24 -4.28 -8.43 -6.45
CA GLY A 24 -4.07 -8.66 -5.03
C GLY A 24 -5.33 -8.53 -4.17
N SER A 25 -5.15 -8.66 -2.87
CA SER A 25 -6.18 -8.46 -1.84
C SER A 25 -6.72 -7.03 -1.84
N ARG A 26 -5.85 -6.05 -2.04
CA ARG A 26 -6.20 -4.64 -2.19
C ARG A 26 -7.16 -4.43 -3.36
N GLU A 27 -6.88 -5.04 -4.52
CA GLU A 27 -7.74 -4.96 -5.70
C GLU A 27 -9.09 -5.65 -5.47
N GLN A 28 -9.11 -6.72 -4.67
CA GLN A 28 -10.38 -7.31 -4.21
C GLN A 28 -11.16 -6.33 -3.34
N ALA A 29 -10.53 -5.67 -2.38
CA ALA A 29 -11.20 -4.68 -1.52
C ALA A 29 -11.75 -3.49 -2.32
N ILE A 30 -11.02 -3.03 -3.34
CA ILE A 30 -11.46 -1.98 -4.28
C ILE A 30 -12.68 -2.48 -5.08
N ALA A 31 -12.60 -3.67 -5.68
CA ALA A 31 -13.69 -4.25 -6.47
C ALA A 31 -14.96 -4.43 -5.62
N GLU A 32 -14.81 -4.89 -4.38
CA GLU A 32 -15.92 -5.03 -3.43
C GLU A 32 -16.51 -3.67 -3.00
N ALA A 33 -15.69 -2.61 -2.87
CA ALA A 33 -16.21 -1.28 -2.62
C ALA A 33 -17.13 -0.83 -3.78
N PHE A 34 -16.75 -1.09 -5.03
CA PHE A 34 -17.61 -0.85 -6.20
C PHE A 34 -18.88 -1.71 -6.18
N SER A 35 -18.79 -2.99 -5.80
CA SER A 35 -19.98 -3.86 -5.75
C SER A 35 -21.02 -3.43 -4.73
N ARG A 36 -20.62 -2.67 -3.69
CA ARG A 36 -21.53 -2.09 -2.69
C ARG A 36 -22.15 -0.77 -3.11
N SER A 37 -21.74 -0.19 -4.24
CA SER A 37 -22.28 1.08 -4.72
C SER A 37 -23.77 0.98 -5.04
N ILE A 38 -24.52 1.99 -4.61
CA ILE A 38 -25.95 2.11 -4.97
C ILE A 38 -26.17 2.28 -6.48
N LYS A 39 -25.14 2.69 -7.22
CA LYS A 39 -25.15 2.83 -8.68
C LYS A 39 -24.99 1.51 -9.43
N GLN A 40 -24.71 0.41 -8.70
CA GLN A 40 -24.57 -0.95 -9.25
C GLN A 40 -23.66 -1.01 -10.50
N PRO A 41 -22.41 -0.55 -10.40
CA PRO A 41 -21.51 -0.55 -11.54
C PRO A 41 -21.18 -1.96 -12.00
N LYS A 42 -20.92 -2.15 -13.28
CA LYS A 42 -20.27 -3.35 -13.79
C LYS A 42 -18.78 -3.24 -13.52
N VAL A 43 -18.24 -4.20 -12.77
CA VAL A 43 -16.82 -4.25 -12.43
C VAL A 43 -16.12 -5.19 -13.39
N TYR A 44 -15.09 -4.68 -14.03
CA TYR A 44 -14.17 -5.44 -14.87
C TYR A 44 -12.78 -5.47 -14.22
N ALA A 45 -11.97 -6.45 -14.57
CA ALA A 45 -10.59 -6.52 -14.09
C ALA A 45 -9.61 -7.00 -15.16
N ILE A 46 -8.37 -6.48 -15.10
CA ILE A 46 -7.21 -7.05 -15.79
C ILE A 46 -6.21 -7.55 -14.75
N MET A 47 -5.89 -8.83 -14.80
CA MET A 47 -5.15 -9.56 -13.78
C MET A 47 -4.07 -10.44 -14.41
N LYS A 48 -2.89 -10.50 -13.79
CA LYS A 48 -1.83 -11.44 -14.15
C LYS A 48 -2.10 -12.83 -13.55
N LEU A 49 -2.47 -12.86 -12.27
CA LEU A 49 -3.01 -14.03 -11.57
C LEU A 49 -4.53 -13.86 -11.46
N ILE A 50 -5.31 -14.88 -11.78
CA ILE A 50 -6.76 -14.77 -11.62
C ILE A 50 -7.13 -14.90 -10.14
N ASN A 51 -7.21 -13.77 -9.48
CA ASN A 51 -7.59 -13.66 -8.08
C ASN A 51 -9.06 -14.08 -7.90
N PRO A 52 -9.36 -15.09 -7.05
CA PRO A 52 -10.72 -15.61 -6.89
C PRO A 52 -11.73 -14.58 -6.40
N GLY A 53 -11.30 -13.69 -5.50
CA GLY A 53 -12.17 -12.65 -4.94
C GLY A 53 -12.53 -11.57 -5.97
N VAL A 54 -11.54 -11.09 -6.72
CA VAL A 54 -11.77 -10.11 -7.80
C VAL A 54 -12.64 -10.71 -8.90
N ALA A 55 -12.34 -11.93 -9.33
CA ALA A 55 -13.12 -12.64 -10.37
C ALA A 55 -14.60 -12.77 -9.97
N ARG A 56 -14.86 -13.18 -8.73
CA ARG A 56 -16.22 -13.29 -8.16
C ARG A 56 -16.99 -11.96 -8.20
N VAL A 57 -16.33 -10.86 -7.83
CA VAL A 57 -16.96 -9.54 -7.90
C VAL A 57 -17.29 -9.16 -9.34
N CYS A 58 -16.36 -9.38 -10.27
CA CYS A 58 -16.60 -9.09 -11.68
C CYS A 58 -17.82 -9.87 -12.21
N GLU A 59 -17.94 -11.16 -11.89
CA GLU A 59 -19.05 -12.02 -12.31
C GLU A 59 -20.39 -11.59 -11.68
N THR A 60 -20.40 -11.33 -10.36
CA THR A 60 -21.63 -10.98 -9.63
C THR A 60 -22.17 -9.59 -10.00
N THR A 61 -21.33 -8.69 -10.45
CA THR A 61 -21.74 -7.36 -10.93
C THR A 61 -22.13 -7.34 -12.41
N GLY A 62 -22.07 -8.49 -13.10
CA GLY A 62 -22.33 -8.60 -14.53
C GLY A 62 -21.27 -7.93 -15.41
N GLY A 63 -20.07 -7.77 -14.88
CA GLY A 63 -18.87 -7.38 -15.61
C GLY A 63 -18.10 -8.57 -16.16
N GLY A 64 -16.79 -8.57 -15.99
CA GLY A 64 -15.92 -9.65 -16.43
C GLY A 64 -14.44 -9.37 -16.16
N PHE A 65 -13.59 -10.34 -16.43
CA PHE A 65 -12.16 -10.16 -16.23
C PHE A 65 -11.34 -10.75 -17.37
N LYS A 66 -10.11 -10.27 -17.50
CA LYS A 66 -9.16 -10.75 -18.50
C LYS A 66 -7.82 -11.06 -17.83
N ARG A 67 -7.24 -12.21 -18.18
CA ARG A 67 -5.84 -12.46 -17.88
C ARG A 67 -4.98 -11.61 -18.82
N GLY A 68 -4.10 -10.79 -18.25
CA GLY A 68 -3.24 -9.89 -19.00
C GLY A 68 -2.11 -9.35 -18.15
N ASP A 69 -1.31 -8.46 -18.71
CA ASP A 69 -0.27 -7.76 -17.99
C ASP A 69 -0.79 -6.41 -17.48
N PRO A 70 -1.02 -6.24 -16.16
CA PRO A 70 -1.46 -4.97 -15.60
C PRO A 70 -0.45 -3.82 -15.78
N THR A 71 0.82 -4.15 -16.07
CA THR A 71 1.90 -3.17 -16.24
C THR A 71 2.10 -2.71 -17.69
N ASP A 72 1.38 -3.32 -18.65
CA ASP A 72 1.38 -2.88 -20.04
C ASP A 72 0.34 -1.76 -20.26
N PRO A 73 0.77 -0.49 -20.44
CA PRO A 73 -0.15 0.64 -20.59
C PRO A 73 -1.09 0.49 -21.76
N LYS A 74 -0.59 -0.01 -22.89
CA LYS A 74 -1.39 -0.20 -24.10
C LYS A 74 -2.45 -1.26 -23.91
N GLN A 75 -2.08 -2.40 -23.33
CA GLN A 75 -3.01 -3.53 -23.10
C GLN A 75 -4.14 -3.13 -22.16
N VAL A 76 -3.83 -2.38 -21.08
CA VAL A 76 -4.83 -1.87 -20.14
C VAL A 76 -5.77 -0.87 -20.82
N ALA A 77 -5.20 0.10 -21.54
CA ALA A 77 -5.99 1.13 -22.20
C ALA A 77 -6.84 0.57 -23.35
N ASP A 78 -6.32 -0.37 -24.16
CA ASP A 78 -7.11 -1.07 -25.21
C ASP A 78 -8.30 -1.82 -24.59
N TYR A 79 -8.09 -2.48 -23.46
CA TYR A 79 -9.16 -3.22 -22.78
C TYR A 79 -10.21 -2.26 -22.19
N ALA A 80 -9.79 -1.17 -21.56
CA ALA A 80 -10.67 -0.14 -21.03
C ALA A 80 -11.54 0.51 -22.14
N GLU A 81 -10.94 0.85 -23.28
CA GLU A 81 -11.61 1.45 -24.43
C GLU A 81 -12.62 0.49 -25.06
N ASN A 82 -12.25 -0.78 -25.29
CA ASN A 82 -13.13 -1.81 -25.84
C ASN A 82 -14.38 -2.05 -24.97
N LEU A 83 -14.26 -1.92 -23.66
CA LEU A 83 -15.36 -2.06 -22.70
C LEU A 83 -16.19 -0.78 -22.57
N ASN A 84 -15.68 0.35 -23.05
CA ASN A 84 -16.22 1.70 -22.81
C ASN A 84 -16.42 1.94 -21.32
N VAL A 85 -15.36 1.78 -20.52
CA VAL A 85 -15.43 2.03 -19.08
C VAL A 85 -15.46 3.54 -18.77
N ASP A 86 -16.14 3.90 -17.69
CA ASP A 86 -16.17 5.28 -17.21
C ASP A 86 -14.93 5.62 -16.40
N PHE A 87 -14.41 4.61 -15.66
CA PHE A 87 -13.23 4.76 -14.81
C PHE A 87 -12.28 3.56 -14.95
N VAL A 88 -10.99 3.85 -14.87
CA VAL A 88 -9.95 2.85 -14.58
C VAL A 88 -9.41 3.13 -13.19
N PHE A 89 -9.46 2.14 -12.30
CA PHE A 89 -8.88 2.24 -10.94
C PHE A 89 -7.63 1.36 -10.87
N VAL A 90 -6.47 2.01 -10.67
CA VAL A 90 -5.19 1.29 -10.57
C VAL A 90 -4.92 0.92 -9.11
N GLY A 91 -4.81 -0.37 -8.84
CA GLY A 91 -4.55 -0.89 -7.50
C GLY A 91 -3.08 -0.84 -7.10
N PRO A 92 -2.16 -1.53 -7.82
CA PRO A 92 -0.75 -1.60 -7.47
C PRO A 92 0.08 -0.44 -8.04
N GLU A 93 1.29 -0.30 -7.53
CA GLU A 93 2.23 0.76 -7.92
C GLU A 93 2.89 0.54 -9.29
N GLU A 94 3.22 -0.71 -9.62
CA GLU A 94 3.99 -1.00 -10.83
C GLU A 94 3.31 -0.50 -12.13
N PRO A 95 1.99 -0.67 -12.33
CA PRO A 95 1.30 -0.08 -13.47
C PRO A 95 1.46 1.44 -13.56
N LEU A 96 1.47 2.14 -12.41
CA LEU A 96 1.66 3.60 -12.37
C LEU A 96 3.08 3.98 -12.81
N PHE A 97 4.09 3.22 -12.36
CA PHE A 97 5.49 3.41 -12.76
C PHE A 97 5.72 3.16 -14.25
N HIS A 98 4.91 2.32 -14.88
CA HIS A 98 4.95 2.05 -16.32
C HIS A 98 4.09 3.01 -17.16
N GLY A 99 3.34 3.93 -16.52
CA GLY A 99 2.56 4.96 -17.22
C GLY A 99 1.18 4.49 -17.68
N VAL A 100 0.58 3.52 -17.00
CA VAL A 100 -0.80 3.08 -17.29
C VAL A 100 -1.78 4.24 -17.16
N ALA A 101 -1.66 5.07 -16.12
CA ALA A 101 -2.53 6.22 -15.94
C ALA A 101 -2.37 7.25 -17.08
N ASP A 102 -1.13 7.46 -17.54
CA ASP A 102 -0.84 8.38 -18.65
C ASP A 102 -1.52 7.92 -19.95
N GLU A 103 -1.41 6.64 -20.28
CA GLU A 103 -1.99 6.08 -21.51
C GLU A 103 -3.52 6.03 -21.47
N VAL A 104 -4.11 5.69 -20.33
CA VAL A 104 -5.56 5.68 -20.12
C VAL A 104 -6.14 7.09 -20.28
N GLU A 105 -5.54 8.09 -19.63
CA GLU A 105 -5.99 9.49 -19.74
C GLU A 105 -5.76 10.06 -21.16
N ARG A 106 -4.68 9.66 -21.83
CA ARG A 106 -4.43 10.03 -23.23
C ARG A 106 -5.56 9.61 -24.16
N ARG A 107 -6.24 8.52 -23.84
CA ARG A 107 -7.44 8.04 -24.57
C ARG A 107 -8.75 8.67 -24.12
N GLY A 108 -8.69 9.62 -23.17
CA GLY A 108 -9.86 10.34 -22.68
C GLY A 108 -10.68 9.56 -21.67
N ILE A 109 -10.15 8.47 -21.10
CA ILE A 109 -10.77 7.68 -20.03
C ILE A 109 -10.26 8.23 -18.69
N CYS A 110 -11.14 8.41 -17.71
CA CYS A 110 -10.72 8.86 -16.38
C CYS A 110 -9.96 7.76 -15.64
N CYS A 111 -8.72 8.07 -15.20
CA CYS A 111 -7.91 7.16 -14.38
C CYS A 111 -7.90 7.61 -12.92
N ILE A 112 -8.26 6.72 -12.01
CA ILE A 112 -8.07 6.87 -10.56
C ILE A 112 -6.71 6.24 -10.24
N GLY A 113 -5.66 7.02 -10.42
CA GLY A 113 -4.27 6.59 -10.27
C GLY A 113 -3.33 7.71 -10.71
N ALA A 114 -2.18 7.80 -10.06
CA ALA A 114 -1.17 8.80 -10.34
C ALA A 114 -0.51 8.57 -11.71
N LYS A 115 -0.31 9.62 -12.48
CA LYS A 115 0.57 9.57 -13.66
C LYS A 115 2.01 9.24 -13.27
N LYS A 116 2.79 8.71 -14.20
CA LYS A 116 4.16 8.26 -13.97
C LYS A 116 5.03 9.35 -13.30
N ALA A 117 4.95 10.60 -13.75
CA ALA A 117 5.71 11.70 -13.17
C ALA A 117 5.35 11.99 -11.70
N LEU A 118 4.08 11.77 -11.31
CA LEU A 118 3.60 11.91 -9.93
C LEU A 118 3.96 10.69 -9.08
N ALA A 119 3.90 9.49 -9.68
CA ALA A 119 4.25 8.23 -9.01
C ALA A 119 5.75 8.12 -8.68
N GLU A 120 6.60 8.99 -9.25
CA GLU A 120 8.03 9.09 -8.89
C GLU A 120 8.23 9.34 -7.39
N ILE A 121 7.26 9.94 -6.69
CA ILE A 121 7.31 10.16 -5.24
C ILE A 121 7.36 8.83 -4.45
N GLU A 122 6.72 7.78 -4.96
CA GLU A 122 6.82 6.42 -4.41
C GLU A 122 8.05 5.69 -4.94
N MET A 123 8.31 5.82 -6.24
CA MET A 123 9.37 5.10 -6.92
C MET A 123 10.76 5.51 -6.43
N SER A 124 10.98 6.79 -6.09
CA SER A 124 12.27 7.32 -5.67
C SER A 124 12.22 8.01 -4.31
N LYS A 125 12.76 7.34 -3.28
CA LYS A 125 12.93 7.94 -1.94
C LYS A 125 13.80 9.19 -1.98
N ALA A 126 14.85 9.20 -2.82
CA ALA A 126 15.73 10.35 -2.97
C ALA A 126 14.99 11.55 -3.59
N PHE A 127 14.12 11.31 -4.58
CA PHE A 127 13.27 12.35 -5.15
C PHE A 127 12.31 12.91 -4.09
N MET A 128 11.60 12.05 -3.37
CA MET A 128 10.70 12.46 -2.29
C MET A 128 11.43 13.32 -1.25
N ARG A 129 12.62 12.92 -0.78
CA ARG A 129 13.40 13.69 0.18
C ARG A 129 13.82 15.06 -0.37
N ARG A 130 14.26 15.12 -1.64
CA ARG A 130 14.58 16.40 -2.30
C ARG A 130 13.37 17.33 -2.37
N LEU A 131 12.18 16.79 -2.70
CA LEU A 131 10.94 17.57 -2.67
C LEU A 131 10.63 18.12 -1.29
N MET A 132 10.71 17.29 -0.25
CA MET A 132 10.44 17.71 1.12
C MET A 132 11.35 18.86 1.56
N TRP A 133 12.63 18.84 1.18
CA TRP A 133 13.57 19.91 1.48
C TRP A 133 13.35 21.14 0.61
N LYS A 134 13.15 20.99 -0.70
CA LYS A 134 12.93 22.07 -1.65
C LYS A 134 11.69 22.91 -1.30
N TYR A 135 10.62 22.25 -0.87
CA TYR A 135 9.33 22.87 -0.57
C TYR A 135 9.05 23.02 0.94
N GLU A 136 10.07 22.84 1.76
CA GLU A 136 10.02 23.01 3.22
C GLU A 136 8.87 22.23 3.90
N VAL A 137 8.61 21.00 3.43
CA VAL A 137 7.57 20.14 3.99
C VAL A 137 7.94 19.77 5.45
N PRO A 138 7.04 19.93 6.43
CA PRO A 138 7.30 19.53 7.81
C PRO A 138 7.61 18.04 7.96
N GLY A 139 8.30 17.67 9.03
CA GLY A 139 8.64 16.26 9.28
C GLY A 139 9.66 15.69 8.28
N ARG A 140 10.45 16.53 7.64
CA ARG A 140 11.52 16.11 6.74
C ARG A 140 12.75 15.62 7.52
N LEU A 141 13.24 14.44 7.13
CA LEU A 141 14.46 13.88 7.67
C LEU A 141 15.69 14.46 6.97
N ARG A 142 16.81 14.55 7.70
CA ARG A 142 18.11 14.80 7.07
C ARG A 142 18.49 13.58 6.23
N PHE A 143 19.01 13.84 5.04
CA PHE A 143 19.43 12.79 4.12
C PHE A 143 20.60 13.21 3.26
N LYS A 144 21.28 12.24 2.69
CA LYS A 144 22.23 12.41 1.60
C LYS A 144 22.12 11.23 0.64
N ALA A 145 22.12 11.52 -0.64
CA ALA A 145 22.09 10.52 -1.70
C ALA A 145 23.46 10.41 -2.37
N PHE A 146 23.84 9.20 -2.78
CA PHE A 146 25.15 8.91 -3.36
C PHE A 146 25.03 8.08 -4.63
N LYS A 147 25.93 8.36 -5.57
CA LYS A 147 26.04 7.65 -6.84
C LYS A 147 26.94 6.42 -6.77
N ASN A 148 27.85 6.37 -5.79
CA ASN A 148 28.82 5.29 -5.62
C ASN A 148 28.99 4.92 -4.14
N VAL A 149 29.60 3.75 -3.92
CA VAL A 149 29.78 3.14 -2.61
C VAL A 149 30.85 3.87 -1.80
N GLU A 150 31.93 4.31 -2.43
CA GLU A 150 33.10 4.90 -1.78
C GLU A 150 32.73 6.20 -1.06
N ASP A 151 31.98 7.08 -1.73
CA ASP A 151 31.51 8.34 -1.15
C ASP A 151 30.53 8.12 -0.01
N ALA A 152 29.64 7.12 -0.14
CA ALA A 152 28.71 6.77 0.94
C ALA A 152 29.43 6.24 2.18
N ILE A 153 30.45 5.40 2.01
CA ILE A 153 31.27 4.88 3.12
C ILE A 153 32.09 6.00 3.77
N ALA A 154 32.69 6.89 2.98
CA ALA A 154 33.43 8.03 3.49
C ALA A 154 32.50 8.89 4.39
N TYR A 155 31.30 9.18 3.92
CA TYR A 155 30.30 9.92 4.69
C TYR A 155 29.90 9.22 5.99
N ILE A 156 29.65 7.88 5.95
CA ILE A 156 29.32 7.10 7.16
C ILE A 156 30.45 7.18 8.20
N ASN A 157 31.71 7.18 7.77
CA ASN A 157 32.86 7.28 8.66
C ASN A 157 33.00 8.65 9.32
N GLU A 158 32.55 9.70 8.67
CA GLU A 158 32.59 11.07 9.18
C GLU A 158 31.35 11.45 10.00
N TYR A 159 30.23 10.77 9.79
CA TYR A 159 28.95 11.13 10.40
C TYR A 159 28.80 10.50 11.79
N ALA A 160 28.56 11.36 12.80
CA ALA A 160 28.55 10.95 14.20
C ALA A 160 27.21 10.38 14.72
N GLU A 161 26.14 10.47 13.94
CA GLU A 161 24.80 10.04 14.35
C GLU A 161 24.42 8.69 13.72
N SER A 162 23.38 8.04 14.25
CA SER A 162 22.83 6.81 13.68
C SER A 162 22.15 7.08 12.33
N LEU A 163 22.41 6.22 11.36
CA LEU A 163 21.93 6.34 9.99
C LEU A 163 21.11 5.12 9.56
N ALA A 164 20.06 5.38 8.79
CA ALA A 164 19.36 4.36 8.03
C ALA A 164 19.88 4.35 6.58
N ILE A 165 20.26 3.16 6.10
CA ILE A 165 20.70 2.94 4.73
C ILE A 165 19.51 2.39 3.94
N LYS A 166 19.17 3.04 2.85
CA LYS A 166 18.06 2.65 1.98
C LYS A 166 18.50 2.64 0.52
N PRO A 167 17.95 1.74 -0.32
CA PRO A 167 18.04 1.92 -1.75
C PRO A 167 17.29 3.22 -2.11
N ALA A 168 17.86 4.02 -2.99
CA ALA A 168 17.25 5.28 -3.38
C ALA A 168 15.94 5.08 -4.17
N ARG A 169 15.77 3.93 -4.81
CA ARG A 169 14.53 3.50 -5.46
C ARG A 169 13.82 2.41 -4.68
N GLN A 170 12.53 2.23 -4.98
CA GLN A 170 11.69 1.23 -4.33
C GLN A 170 12.20 -0.19 -4.58
N ALA A 171 12.33 -0.94 -3.51
CA ALA A 171 12.73 -2.35 -3.52
C ALA A 171 11.65 -3.27 -2.90
N GLY A 172 10.39 -2.88 -2.96
CA GLY A 172 9.27 -3.63 -2.43
C GLY A 172 9.38 -3.92 -0.91
N GLY A 173 9.79 -2.93 -0.10
CA GLY A 173 10.02 -3.08 1.34
C GLY A 173 11.29 -3.87 1.71
N LYS A 174 12.06 -4.31 0.70
CA LYS A 174 13.20 -5.21 0.88
C LYS A 174 14.50 -4.44 0.67
N GLY A 175 15.18 -4.06 1.68
CA GLY A 175 16.50 -3.51 1.49
C GLY A 175 16.86 -2.38 2.44
N VAL A 176 15.95 -1.95 3.28
CA VAL A 176 16.28 -0.99 4.33
C VAL A 176 17.17 -1.68 5.36
N LYS A 177 18.35 -1.13 5.59
CA LYS A 177 19.26 -1.57 6.65
C LYS A 177 19.49 -0.40 7.59
N VAL A 178 19.29 -0.63 8.86
CA VAL A 178 19.55 0.37 9.90
C VAL A 178 20.93 0.10 10.47
N ILE A 179 21.83 1.07 10.37
CA ILE A 179 23.05 1.09 11.16
C ILE A 179 22.67 1.69 12.51
N ALA A 180 22.16 0.83 13.40
CA ALA A 180 21.87 1.21 14.75
C ALA A 180 23.17 1.34 15.53
N ASP A 181 23.40 2.52 16.06
CA ASP A 181 24.46 2.82 17.01
C ASP A 181 25.88 2.98 16.45
N LEU A 182 26.20 4.24 16.14
CA LEU A 182 27.56 4.64 15.73
C LEU A 182 28.59 4.51 16.88
N GLN A 183 28.17 4.54 18.15
CA GLN A 183 29.11 4.33 19.26
C GLN A 183 29.61 2.88 19.30
N ALA A 184 28.75 1.89 18.99
CA ALA A 184 29.19 0.53 18.78
C ALA A 184 30.02 0.36 17.48
N TYR A 185 29.90 1.29 16.54
CA TYR A 185 30.68 1.38 15.31
C TYR A 185 32.11 1.91 15.54
N LEU A 186 32.32 2.66 16.60
CA LEU A 186 33.64 3.23 16.94
C LEU A 186 34.60 2.22 17.58
N SER A 187 34.17 1.03 18.01
CA SER A 187 35.09 -0.05 18.35
C SER A 187 35.64 -0.69 17.06
N LYS A 188 36.96 -0.73 16.90
CA LYS A 188 37.70 -1.11 15.67
C LYS A 188 37.24 -2.42 15.04
N GLU A 189 36.94 -3.45 15.83
CA GLU A 189 36.51 -4.77 15.37
C GLU A 189 35.07 -4.79 14.83
N LYS A 190 34.18 -3.96 15.42
CA LYS A 190 32.80 -3.83 14.95
C LYS A 190 32.67 -2.94 13.71
N ARG A 191 33.61 -2.00 13.48
CA ARG A 191 33.71 -1.19 12.26
C ARG A 191 33.90 -2.06 11.02
N ASP A 192 34.85 -2.97 11.06
CA ASP A 192 35.20 -3.82 9.89
C ASP A 192 34.03 -4.73 9.49
N VAL A 193 33.30 -5.27 10.47
CA VAL A 193 32.11 -6.13 10.20
C VAL A 193 30.96 -5.33 9.63
N LYS A 194 30.67 -4.14 10.19
CA LYS A 194 29.58 -3.29 9.69
C LYS A 194 29.92 -2.64 8.35
N ALA A 195 31.16 -2.21 8.14
CA ALA A 195 31.61 -1.72 6.85
C ALA A 195 31.51 -2.79 5.76
N LYS A 196 31.94 -4.02 6.03
CA LYS A 196 31.80 -5.15 5.10
C LYS A 196 30.33 -5.46 4.79
N HIS A 197 29.45 -5.40 5.81
CA HIS A 197 28.01 -5.58 5.60
C HIS A 197 27.41 -4.44 4.78
N ALA A 198 27.76 -3.19 5.07
CA ALA A 198 27.32 -2.04 4.30
C ALA A 198 27.81 -2.11 2.85
N VAL A 199 29.08 -2.52 2.61
CA VAL A 199 29.63 -2.75 1.27
C VAL A 199 28.81 -3.80 0.53
N ALA A 200 28.54 -4.96 1.13
CA ALA A 200 27.76 -6.02 0.49
C ALA A 200 26.33 -5.58 0.14
N VAL A 201 25.69 -4.78 1.00
CA VAL A 201 24.38 -4.18 0.73
C VAL A 201 24.47 -3.18 -0.42
N PHE A 202 25.49 -2.34 -0.44
CA PHE A 202 25.70 -1.36 -1.50
C PHE A 202 26.03 -2.02 -2.84
N GLU A 203 26.89 -3.04 -2.85
CA GLU A 203 27.22 -3.81 -4.06
C GLU A 203 25.97 -4.47 -4.64
N LYS A 204 25.10 -5.01 -3.77
CA LYS A 204 23.80 -5.54 -4.19
C LYS A 204 22.93 -4.44 -4.84
N TYR A 205 22.83 -3.26 -4.22
CA TYR A 205 22.06 -2.15 -4.81
C TYR A 205 22.66 -1.65 -6.11
N MET A 206 23.98 -1.63 -6.21
CA MET A 206 24.69 -1.25 -7.43
C MET A 206 24.46 -2.23 -8.59
N SER A 207 24.34 -3.53 -8.29
CA SER A 207 24.04 -4.54 -9.31
C SER A 207 22.56 -4.55 -9.73
N GLU A 208 21.64 -4.31 -8.80
CA GLU A 208 20.19 -4.31 -9.07
C GLU A 208 19.69 -3.02 -9.76
N TYR A 209 20.43 -1.90 -9.61
CA TYR A 209 19.97 -0.56 -10.04
C TYR A 209 21.04 0.19 -10.86
N SER A 210 21.61 -0.48 -11.89
CA SER A 210 22.73 0.05 -12.70
C SER A 210 22.45 1.39 -13.40
N ASP A 211 21.19 1.67 -13.70
CA ASP A 211 20.78 2.82 -14.55
C ASP A 211 20.35 4.06 -13.77
N ILE A 212 20.59 4.12 -12.45
CA ILE A 212 20.03 5.17 -11.58
C ILE A 212 21.10 6.15 -11.12
N GLU A 213 20.80 7.43 -11.22
CA GLU A 213 21.73 8.50 -10.88
C GLU A 213 22.09 8.54 -9.39
N ASP A 214 21.10 8.36 -8.48
CA ASP A 214 21.28 8.24 -7.05
C ASP A 214 20.87 6.85 -6.60
N ARG A 215 21.83 6.02 -6.16
CA ARG A 215 21.59 4.59 -5.85
C ARG A 215 21.44 4.31 -4.38
N ILE A 216 22.11 5.09 -3.54
CA ILE A 216 22.18 4.90 -2.10
C ILE A 216 21.65 6.14 -1.41
N LEU A 217 20.69 5.96 -0.49
CA LEU A 217 20.17 6.99 0.36
C LEU A 217 20.58 6.72 1.80
N LEU A 218 21.25 7.68 2.42
CA LEU A 218 21.51 7.71 3.86
C LEU A 218 20.59 8.73 4.51
N GLU A 219 19.86 8.30 5.52
CA GLU A 219 18.97 9.17 6.31
C GLU A 219 19.32 9.12 7.79
N GLU A 220 19.00 10.19 8.51
CA GLU A 220 19.02 10.11 9.97
C GLU A 220 18.06 9.00 10.43
N LYS A 221 18.55 8.14 11.35
CA LYS A 221 17.71 7.14 11.98
C LYS A 221 16.75 7.83 12.93
N VAL A 222 15.48 7.52 12.80
CA VAL A 222 14.41 7.92 13.71
C VAL A 222 13.75 6.68 14.30
N GLU A 223 13.16 6.83 15.48
CA GLU A 223 12.48 5.78 16.20
C GLU A 223 11.07 6.26 16.58
N GLY A 224 10.13 5.36 16.60
CA GLY A 224 8.74 5.62 16.93
C GLY A 224 7.80 4.58 16.29
N PRO A 225 6.53 4.59 16.66
CA PRO A 225 5.54 3.73 16.02
C PRO A 225 5.24 4.24 14.60
N GLU A 226 5.27 3.30 13.65
CA GLU A 226 4.87 3.56 12.26
C GLU A 226 3.36 3.51 12.11
N TYR A 227 2.83 4.26 11.13
CA TYR A 227 1.44 4.25 10.72
C TYR A 227 1.29 4.78 9.29
N THR A 228 0.18 4.47 8.65
CA THR A 228 -0.13 4.90 7.29
C THR A 228 -1.36 5.81 7.27
N LEU A 229 -1.24 6.97 6.61
CA LEU A 229 -2.34 7.88 6.31
C LEU A 229 -2.65 7.84 4.82
N HIS A 230 -3.79 7.30 4.45
CA HIS A 230 -4.30 7.34 3.08
C HIS A 230 -5.16 8.58 2.85
N CYS A 231 -5.13 9.10 1.61
CA CYS A 231 -5.97 10.21 1.18
C CYS A 231 -6.47 9.98 -0.24
N PHE A 232 -7.70 10.41 -0.53
CA PHE A 232 -8.12 10.66 -1.90
C PHE A 232 -7.67 12.05 -2.35
N CYS A 233 -7.34 12.18 -3.64
CA CYS A 233 -6.90 13.44 -4.22
C CYS A 233 -7.50 13.65 -5.60
N ASP A 234 -7.92 14.89 -5.92
CA ASP A 234 -8.48 15.31 -7.21
C ASP A 234 -7.66 16.40 -7.91
N GLY A 235 -6.43 16.63 -7.47
CA GLY A 235 -5.56 17.68 -7.95
C GLY A 235 -5.68 19.01 -7.17
N LYS A 236 -6.79 19.22 -6.47
CA LYS A 236 -7.07 20.43 -5.67
C LYS A 236 -7.29 20.14 -4.20
N THR A 237 -7.95 19.03 -3.92
CA THR A 237 -8.37 18.61 -2.58
C THR A 237 -7.69 17.31 -2.20
N VAL A 238 -7.17 17.25 -0.99
CA VAL A 238 -6.66 16.03 -0.36
C VAL A 238 -7.61 15.68 0.78
N LEU A 239 -8.30 14.55 0.68
CA LEU A 239 -9.33 14.11 1.61
C LEU A 239 -8.84 12.90 2.41
N PRO A 240 -8.49 13.08 3.71
CA PRO A 240 -7.84 12.06 4.51
C PRO A 240 -8.80 10.97 5.00
N MET A 241 -8.24 9.79 5.24
CA MET A 241 -8.91 8.59 5.74
C MET A 241 -8.43 8.24 7.16
N PRO A 242 -9.05 7.26 7.84
CA PRO A 242 -8.56 6.75 9.12
C PRO A 242 -7.12 6.21 9.01
N LEU A 243 -6.37 6.31 10.12
CA LEU A 243 -5.02 5.76 10.21
C LEU A 243 -5.04 4.23 10.30
N VAL A 244 -4.04 3.62 9.69
CA VAL A 244 -3.77 2.18 9.76
C VAL A 244 -2.31 1.96 10.14
N GLN A 245 -2.03 0.92 10.90
CA GLN A 245 -0.66 0.47 11.12
C GLN A 245 -0.45 -0.89 10.46
N ASP A 246 0.54 -1.02 9.59
CA ASP A 246 1.02 -2.30 9.09
C ASP A 246 2.13 -2.89 9.98
N ASN A 247 2.41 -4.18 9.80
CA ASN A 247 3.45 -4.91 10.52
C ASN A 247 4.35 -5.61 9.50
N LYS A 248 5.50 -5.01 9.22
CA LYS A 248 6.38 -5.40 8.10
C LYS A 248 7.22 -6.64 8.35
N HIS A 249 7.65 -6.90 9.60
CA HIS A 249 8.48 -8.05 9.91
C HIS A 249 7.74 -9.38 9.81
N ALA A 250 8.45 -10.40 9.33
CA ALA A 250 7.85 -11.72 9.02
C ALA A 250 7.29 -12.45 10.24
N PHE A 251 7.89 -12.27 11.43
CA PHE A 251 7.57 -13.05 12.62
C PHE A 251 7.11 -12.17 13.79
N ASN A 252 6.51 -12.81 14.79
CA ASN A 252 6.07 -12.16 16.02
C ASN A 252 7.17 -11.28 16.64
N GLU A 253 6.78 -10.28 17.43
CA GLU A 253 7.67 -9.35 18.13
C GLU A 253 8.54 -8.45 17.21
N ASP A 254 8.17 -8.35 15.94
CA ASP A 254 8.88 -7.60 14.90
C ASP A 254 10.28 -8.15 14.62
N ILE A 255 10.43 -9.47 14.58
CA ILE A 255 11.68 -10.13 14.17
C ILE A 255 11.59 -10.76 12.78
N GLY A 256 12.76 -11.09 12.23
CA GLY A 256 12.88 -11.66 10.89
C GLY A 256 12.98 -10.60 9.80
N PRO A 257 12.98 -11.04 8.53
CA PRO A 257 13.10 -10.14 7.38
C PRO A 257 11.88 -9.22 7.25
N GLU A 258 12.09 -8.06 6.64
CA GLU A 258 10.99 -7.20 6.20
C GLU A 258 10.22 -7.83 5.04
N THR A 259 8.92 -7.64 5.05
CA THR A 259 7.96 -8.15 4.06
C THR A 259 7.15 -7.01 3.44
N GLY A 260 6.21 -7.31 2.58
CA GLY A 260 5.21 -6.35 2.12
C GLY A 260 4.07 -6.10 3.12
N GLY A 261 4.25 -6.45 4.42
CA GLY A 261 3.25 -6.40 5.48
C GLY A 261 2.66 -7.78 5.82
N MET A 262 2.76 -8.18 7.09
CA MET A 262 2.20 -9.46 7.58
C MET A 262 0.83 -9.29 8.24
N GLY A 263 0.30 -8.09 8.18
CA GLY A 263 -1.02 -7.72 8.67
C GLY A 263 -1.04 -6.31 9.20
N SER A 264 -2.23 -5.83 9.49
CA SER A 264 -2.44 -4.43 9.84
C SER A 264 -3.58 -4.26 10.83
N ILE A 265 -3.60 -3.12 11.50
CA ILE A 265 -4.64 -2.74 12.46
C ILE A 265 -5.15 -1.34 12.17
N LYS A 266 -6.44 -1.10 12.41
CA LYS A 266 -7.06 0.21 12.50
C LYS A 266 -7.75 0.34 13.85
N GLY A 267 -7.58 1.47 14.52
CA GLY A 267 -8.29 1.80 15.76
C GLY A 267 -9.77 2.17 15.53
N LYS A 268 -10.51 2.35 16.61
CA LYS A 268 -11.86 2.93 16.54
C LYS A 268 -11.77 4.40 16.11
N GLY A 269 -12.60 4.81 15.14
CA GLY A 269 -12.58 6.19 14.61
C GLY A 269 -11.41 6.47 13.67
N LEU A 270 -10.81 7.66 13.74
CA LEU A 270 -9.80 8.14 12.79
C LEU A 270 -8.36 7.80 13.18
N THR A 271 -8.08 7.66 14.47
CA THR A 271 -6.71 7.50 14.99
C THR A 271 -6.41 6.09 15.45
N LEU A 272 -5.14 5.80 15.65
CA LEU A 272 -4.66 4.62 16.35
C LEU A 272 -4.54 4.90 17.86
N PRO A 273 -4.52 3.87 18.73
CA PRO A 273 -4.49 4.06 20.20
C PRO A 273 -3.27 4.83 20.75
N PHE A 274 -2.27 5.03 19.91
CA PHE A 274 -1.01 5.71 20.23
C PHE A 274 -0.77 6.99 19.38
N ILE A 275 -1.79 7.45 18.65
CA ILE A 275 -1.75 8.68 17.83
C ILE A 275 -2.90 9.60 18.24
N THR A 276 -2.58 10.82 18.61
CA THR A 276 -3.56 11.85 18.98
C THR A 276 -4.20 12.51 17.74
N MET A 277 -5.31 13.23 17.95
CA MET A 277 -5.94 14.01 16.86
C MET A 277 -5.07 15.17 16.37
N ASP A 278 -4.22 15.73 17.21
CA ASP A 278 -3.27 16.76 16.79
C ASP A 278 -2.21 16.18 15.84
N GLU A 279 -1.65 15.04 16.18
CA GLU A 279 -0.69 14.32 15.33
C GLU A 279 -1.33 13.85 14.01
N TYR A 280 -2.59 13.41 14.06
CA TYR A 280 -3.36 13.11 12.86
C TYR A 280 -3.47 14.35 11.94
N ASN A 281 -3.88 15.49 12.49
CA ASN A 281 -4.03 16.72 11.72
C ASN A 281 -2.69 17.21 11.15
N ARG A 282 -1.61 17.10 11.92
CA ARG A 282 -0.26 17.41 11.43
C ARG A 282 0.18 16.46 10.31
N SER A 283 -0.15 15.17 10.42
CA SER A 283 0.10 14.18 9.35
C SER A 283 -0.64 14.54 8.08
N VAL A 284 -1.90 14.94 8.19
CA VAL A 284 -2.71 15.40 7.04
C VAL A 284 -2.07 16.63 6.38
N GLU A 285 -1.59 17.60 7.16
CA GLU A 285 -0.92 18.77 6.61
C GLU A 285 0.37 18.42 5.87
N ILE A 286 1.16 17.48 6.40
CA ILE A 286 2.38 17.00 5.75
C ILE A 286 2.06 16.39 4.39
N VAL A 287 1.08 15.48 4.34
CA VAL A 287 0.68 14.83 3.09
C VAL A 287 0.14 15.84 2.07
N LYS A 288 -0.68 16.82 2.50
CA LYS A 288 -1.18 17.91 1.63
C LYS A 288 -0.03 18.70 1.00
N LYS A 289 0.92 19.16 1.80
CA LYS A 289 2.09 19.92 1.31
C LYS A 289 2.93 19.09 0.35
N LEU A 290 3.04 17.79 0.60
CA LEU A 290 3.82 16.93 -0.30
C LEU A 290 3.10 16.67 -1.62
N VAL A 291 1.77 16.57 -1.63
CA VAL A 291 0.97 16.54 -2.87
C VAL A 291 1.15 17.82 -3.66
N GLU A 292 1.05 18.99 -3.01
CA GLU A 292 1.31 20.28 -3.67
C GLU A 292 2.73 20.35 -4.24
N ALA A 293 3.72 19.86 -3.52
CA ALA A 293 5.12 19.86 -3.96
C ALA A 293 5.33 19.00 -5.20
N VAL A 294 4.80 17.75 -5.23
CA VAL A 294 4.96 16.87 -6.39
C VAL A 294 4.19 17.37 -7.61
N GLN A 295 3.03 17.97 -7.43
CA GLN A 295 2.28 18.60 -8.52
C GLN A 295 3.03 19.79 -9.14
N ARG A 296 3.62 20.63 -8.30
CA ARG A 296 4.46 21.76 -8.78
C ARG A 296 5.70 21.29 -9.53
N GLU A 297 6.32 20.21 -9.05
CA GLU A 297 7.53 19.66 -9.69
C GLU A 297 7.24 18.99 -11.02
N SER A 298 6.15 18.22 -11.10
CA SER A 298 5.76 17.48 -12.30
C SER A 298 4.93 18.30 -13.30
N SER A 299 4.35 19.42 -12.86
CA SER A 299 3.34 20.18 -13.62
C SER A 299 2.10 19.35 -13.98
N GLU A 300 1.78 18.33 -13.18
CA GLU A 300 0.65 17.42 -13.35
C GLU A 300 -0.29 17.48 -12.14
N GLU A 301 -1.58 17.22 -12.33
CA GLU A 301 -2.57 17.14 -11.26
C GLU A 301 -2.64 15.71 -10.71
N TYR A 302 -2.57 15.57 -9.39
CA TYR A 302 -2.65 14.26 -8.72
C TYR A 302 -4.11 13.80 -8.61
N LYS A 303 -4.48 12.72 -9.28
CA LYS A 303 -5.81 12.12 -9.23
C LYS A 303 -5.72 10.67 -8.76
N GLY A 304 -6.40 10.35 -7.67
CA GLY A 304 -6.42 8.98 -7.13
C GLY A 304 -6.13 8.92 -5.65
N VAL A 305 -5.44 7.88 -5.23
CA VAL A 305 -5.05 7.64 -3.85
C VAL A 305 -3.59 7.95 -3.64
N ILE A 306 -3.28 8.64 -2.55
CA ILE A 306 -1.93 8.84 -2.06
C ILE A 306 -1.88 8.42 -0.60
N ALA A 307 -0.77 7.85 -0.16
CA ALA A 307 -0.59 7.52 1.24
C ALA A 307 0.83 7.87 1.72
N GLY A 308 0.89 8.38 2.95
CA GLY A 308 2.13 8.58 3.68
C GLY A 308 2.35 7.43 4.67
N GLN A 309 3.44 6.66 4.50
CA GLN A 309 3.99 5.83 5.56
C GLN A 309 4.72 6.73 6.52
N MET A 310 4.18 6.88 7.71
CA MET A 310 4.63 7.84 8.69
C MET A 310 5.22 7.15 9.93
N MET A 311 6.00 7.88 10.68
CA MET A 311 6.47 7.50 12.00
C MET A 311 6.25 8.67 12.96
N LEU A 312 5.70 8.40 14.13
CA LEU A 312 5.66 9.38 15.20
C LEU A 312 7.00 9.35 15.94
N THR A 313 7.75 10.44 15.87
CA THR A 313 9.09 10.54 16.44
C THR A 313 9.15 11.62 17.50
N ASP A 314 9.94 11.42 18.58
CA ASP A 314 10.14 12.41 19.64
C ASP A 314 10.69 13.73 19.11
N LYS A 315 11.62 13.65 18.17
CA LYS A 315 12.36 14.81 17.66
C LYS A 315 11.53 15.70 16.74
N TRP A 316 10.71 15.07 15.87
CA TRP A 316 10.03 15.77 14.78
C TRP A 316 8.51 15.68 14.88
N GLY A 317 7.96 14.82 15.77
CA GLY A 317 6.58 14.40 15.74
C GLY A 317 6.30 13.55 14.48
N PRO A 318 5.14 13.72 13.84
CA PRO A 318 4.83 13.03 12.59
C PRO A 318 5.87 13.29 11.49
N THR A 319 6.39 12.21 10.91
CA THR A 319 7.48 12.24 9.93
C THR A 319 7.18 11.25 8.81
N ILE A 320 7.44 11.62 7.56
CA ILE A 320 7.29 10.72 6.41
C ILE A 320 8.50 9.79 6.31
N ILE A 321 8.24 8.48 6.26
CA ILE A 321 9.24 7.45 5.97
C ILE A 321 9.25 7.11 4.48
N GLU A 322 8.07 6.87 3.90
CA GLU A 322 7.85 6.57 2.48
C GLU A 322 6.52 7.16 2.02
N MET A 323 6.35 7.32 0.72
CA MET A 323 5.07 7.66 0.11
C MET A 323 4.60 6.51 -0.78
N TYR A 324 3.30 6.36 -0.87
CA TYR A 324 2.64 5.43 -1.79
C TYR A 324 1.68 6.20 -2.69
N SER A 325 1.73 5.94 -3.98
CA SER A 325 0.84 6.53 -5.00
C SER A 325 -0.47 5.74 -5.19
N ARG A 326 -0.82 4.93 -4.22
CA ARG A 326 -1.93 3.97 -4.21
C ARG A 326 -2.31 3.60 -2.78
N PHE A 327 -3.34 2.76 -2.59
CA PHE A 327 -3.58 2.12 -1.29
C PHE A 327 -2.41 1.22 -0.88
N GLY A 328 -2.05 1.24 0.41
CA GLY A 328 -1.16 0.23 0.99
C GLY A 328 -1.82 -1.16 0.98
N GLN A 329 -1.02 -2.20 1.11
CA GLN A 329 -1.44 -3.58 1.27
C GLN A 329 -0.61 -4.23 2.39
N PRO A 330 -1.25 -4.63 3.50
CA PRO A 330 -2.70 -4.89 3.69
C PRO A 330 -3.51 -3.73 4.32
N GLU A 331 -3.12 -2.46 4.18
CA GLU A 331 -3.77 -1.35 4.88
C GLU A 331 -5.09 -0.92 4.23
N GLY A 332 -5.17 -0.96 2.89
CA GLY A 332 -6.40 -0.61 2.16
C GLY A 332 -7.58 -1.50 2.54
N GLU A 333 -7.30 -2.76 2.81
CA GLU A 333 -8.26 -3.77 3.23
C GLU A 333 -8.81 -3.55 4.66
N ASN A 334 -8.13 -2.74 5.50
CA ASN A 334 -8.68 -2.29 6.78
C ASN A 334 -9.71 -1.17 6.61
N ILE A 335 -9.57 -0.35 5.57
CA ILE A 335 -10.31 0.91 5.40
C ILE A 335 -11.51 0.71 4.48
N LEU A 336 -11.30 0.09 3.32
CA LEU A 336 -12.32 -0.02 2.28
C LEU A 336 -13.59 -0.75 2.72
N PRO A 337 -13.56 -1.82 3.54
CA PRO A 337 -14.78 -2.43 4.08
C PRO A 337 -15.62 -1.50 4.96
N LEU A 338 -14.99 -0.53 5.61
CA LEU A 338 -15.64 0.44 6.48
C LEU A 338 -16.15 1.68 5.74
N LEU A 339 -15.79 1.86 4.47
CA LEU A 339 -16.18 3.02 3.68
C LEU A 339 -17.70 3.04 3.47
N GLU A 340 -18.38 4.07 4.00
CA GLU A 340 -19.82 4.32 3.82
C GLU A 340 -20.12 5.22 2.64
N THR A 341 -19.22 6.17 2.34
CA THR A 341 -19.36 7.02 1.15
C THR A 341 -19.22 6.17 -0.10
N ASP A 342 -20.14 6.32 -1.04
CA ASP A 342 -20.16 5.55 -2.29
C ASP A 342 -18.87 5.78 -3.08
N ILE A 343 -18.14 4.71 -3.40
CA ILE A 343 -16.87 4.78 -4.13
C ILE A 343 -17.04 5.36 -5.54
N VAL A 344 -18.18 5.16 -6.20
CA VAL A 344 -18.46 5.75 -7.51
C VAL A 344 -18.63 7.27 -7.38
N GLU A 345 -19.30 7.74 -6.32
CA GLU A 345 -19.39 9.18 -6.02
C GLU A 345 -18.00 9.80 -5.82
N ILE A 346 -17.12 9.10 -5.11
CA ILE A 346 -15.73 9.55 -4.92
C ILE A 346 -14.99 9.62 -6.26
N CYS A 347 -15.11 8.59 -7.12
CA CYS A 347 -14.48 8.58 -8.44
C CYS A 347 -14.99 9.71 -9.35
N GLU A 348 -16.32 9.97 -9.36
CA GLU A 348 -16.92 11.09 -10.09
C GLU A 348 -16.42 12.45 -9.56
N ALA A 349 -16.27 12.56 -8.23
CA ALA A 349 -15.76 13.79 -7.62
C ALA A 349 -14.28 14.01 -7.95
N ILE A 350 -13.46 12.95 -8.02
CA ILE A 350 -12.07 13.04 -8.48
C ILE A 350 -12.03 13.45 -9.94
N ALA A 351 -12.84 12.83 -10.80
CA ALA A 351 -12.89 13.14 -12.23
C ALA A 351 -13.29 14.60 -12.52
N SER A 352 -14.21 15.13 -11.72
CA SER A 352 -14.74 16.49 -11.87
C SER A 352 -14.04 17.55 -10.99
N GLN A 353 -12.99 17.18 -10.26
CA GLN A 353 -12.30 18.04 -9.30
C GLN A 353 -13.23 18.71 -8.28
N SER A 354 -14.18 17.95 -7.79
CA SER A 354 -15.19 18.39 -6.81
C SER A 354 -15.11 17.64 -5.47
N LEU A 355 -13.99 17.01 -5.17
CA LEU A 355 -13.78 16.19 -3.97
C LEU A 355 -14.02 17.00 -2.67
N ALA A 356 -13.81 18.32 -2.70
CA ALA A 356 -14.14 19.20 -1.58
C ALA A 356 -15.60 19.19 -1.17
N LYS A 357 -16.52 18.72 -2.02
CA LYS A 357 -17.95 18.62 -1.75
C LYS A 357 -18.33 17.27 -1.13
N VAL A 358 -17.46 16.29 -1.21
CA VAL A 358 -17.69 14.94 -0.68
C VAL A 358 -17.48 14.93 0.84
N LYS A 359 -18.47 14.41 1.56
CA LYS A 359 -18.36 14.14 2.99
C LYS A 359 -17.90 12.68 3.18
N LEU A 360 -16.61 12.48 3.25
CA LEU A 360 -16.05 11.16 3.41
C LEU A 360 -16.41 10.58 4.78
N LYS A 361 -17.05 9.40 4.79
CA LYS A 361 -17.52 8.72 5.99
C LYS A 361 -17.05 7.27 6.01
N PHE A 362 -16.66 6.85 7.19
CA PHE A 362 -16.31 5.47 7.50
C PHE A 362 -17.07 5.03 8.75
N ARG A 363 -17.41 3.74 8.83
CA ARG A 363 -17.85 3.15 10.09
C ARG A 363 -16.70 3.23 11.11
N GLU A 364 -17.02 3.34 12.39
CA GLU A 364 -16.03 3.61 13.42
C GLU A 364 -15.31 2.36 13.93
N GLU A 365 -15.75 1.15 13.59
CA GLU A 365 -15.21 -0.11 14.10
C GLU A 365 -13.68 -0.19 13.95
N ALA A 366 -13.05 -0.85 14.93
CA ALA A 366 -11.66 -1.27 14.83
C ALA A 366 -11.55 -2.48 13.89
N THR A 367 -10.44 -2.59 13.16
CA THR A 367 -10.21 -3.71 12.26
C THR A 367 -8.83 -4.31 12.45
N VAL A 368 -8.73 -5.62 12.20
CA VAL A 368 -7.47 -6.37 12.19
C VAL A 368 -7.39 -7.23 10.95
N ILE A 369 -6.22 -7.24 10.34
CA ILE A 369 -5.85 -8.15 9.25
C ILE A 369 -4.62 -8.96 9.68
N LYS A 370 -4.64 -10.26 9.40
CA LYS A 370 -3.45 -11.12 9.48
C LYS A 370 -3.25 -11.82 8.14
N CYS A 371 -2.05 -11.65 7.58
CA CYS A 371 -1.68 -12.26 6.31
C CYS A 371 -1.13 -13.65 6.53
N LEU A 372 -1.58 -14.62 5.73
CA LEU A 372 -1.06 -15.98 5.72
C LEU A 372 -0.14 -16.14 4.51
N ALA A 373 1.09 -16.54 4.76
CA ALA A 373 2.09 -16.72 3.73
C ALA A 373 2.62 -18.16 3.73
N PRO A 374 2.86 -18.78 2.56
CA PRO A 374 3.57 -20.05 2.49
C PRO A 374 5.00 -19.90 2.96
N ARG A 375 5.53 -20.90 3.62
CA ARG A 375 6.95 -20.97 3.98
C ARG A 375 7.83 -20.74 2.74
N GLY A 376 8.89 -19.94 2.92
CA GLY A 376 9.74 -19.44 1.84
C GLY A 376 9.56 -17.94 1.58
N TYR A 377 8.38 -17.39 1.82
CA TYR A 377 8.17 -15.93 1.78
C TYR A 377 8.88 -15.25 2.98
N PRO A 378 9.54 -14.09 2.83
CA PRO A 378 9.68 -13.30 1.59
C PRO A 378 10.91 -13.64 0.73
N ASP A 379 11.91 -14.38 1.26
CA ASP A 379 13.26 -14.48 0.68
C ASP A 379 13.38 -15.58 -0.38
N HIS A 380 12.57 -16.64 -0.28
CA HIS A 380 12.56 -17.83 -1.16
C HIS A 380 11.19 -18.00 -1.81
N ARG A 381 10.78 -17.01 -2.61
CA ARG A 381 9.43 -16.96 -3.21
C ARG A 381 9.12 -18.12 -4.14
N GLU A 382 10.14 -18.72 -4.73
CA GLU A 382 10.03 -19.94 -5.53
C GLU A 382 9.47 -21.10 -4.73
N LEU A 383 9.85 -21.20 -3.43
CA LEU A 383 9.33 -22.22 -2.50
C LEU A 383 7.92 -21.93 -2.03
N ALA A 384 7.47 -20.69 -2.11
CA ALA A 384 6.14 -20.27 -1.70
C ALA A 384 5.11 -20.34 -2.83
N LYS A 385 5.51 -20.77 -4.04
CA LYS A 385 4.69 -20.76 -5.25
C LYS A 385 4.18 -22.16 -5.60
N GLY A 386 2.93 -22.23 -6.10
CA GLY A 386 2.37 -23.43 -6.72
C GLY A 386 1.68 -24.38 -5.76
N HIS A 387 1.53 -24.02 -4.48
CA HIS A 387 0.86 -24.84 -3.49
C HIS A 387 -0.66 -24.73 -3.64
N PRO A 388 -1.39 -25.84 -3.73
CA PRO A 388 -2.85 -25.81 -3.71
C PRO A 388 -3.36 -25.31 -2.35
N ILE A 389 -4.23 -24.30 -2.36
CA ILE A 389 -4.78 -23.70 -1.14
C ILE A 389 -6.29 -23.96 -1.05
N TRP A 390 -6.74 -24.27 0.14
CA TRP A 390 -8.15 -24.40 0.48
C TRP A 390 -8.51 -23.42 1.60
N VAL A 391 -9.65 -22.77 1.43
CA VAL A 391 -10.21 -21.81 2.39
C VAL A 391 -11.71 -22.07 2.52
N ASP A 392 -12.18 -22.28 3.75
CA ASP A 392 -13.61 -22.33 4.04
C ASP A 392 -14.15 -20.93 4.35
N GLU A 393 -14.36 -20.15 3.28
CA GLU A 393 -14.86 -18.77 3.38
C GLU A 393 -16.20 -18.71 4.15
N LYS A 394 -17.08 -19.72 3.98
CA LYS A 394 -18.39 -19.77 4.67
C LYS A 394 -18.24 -19.97 6.19
N ALA A 395 -17.30 -20.81 6.62
CA ALA A 395 -17.01 -20.97 8.04
C ALA A 395 -16.41 -19.70 8.64
N ILE A 396 -15.50 -19.05 7.90
CA ILE A 396 -14.89 -17.77 8.29
C ILE A 396 -15.95 -16.69 8.44
N GLU A 397 -16.85 -16.52 7.47
CA GLU A 397 -17.96 -15.57 7.52
C GLU A 397 -18.89 -15.80 8.73
N LYS A 398 -19.21 -17.06 9.06
CA LYS A 398 -20.04 -17.40 10.24
C LYS A 398 -19.37 -17.00 11.56
N ILE A 399 -18.06 -16.94 11.61
CA ILE A 399 -17.28 -16.51 12.78
C ILE A 399 -17.24 -14.98 12.88
N GLY A 400 -17.54 -14.28 11.78
CA GLY A 400 -17.44 -12.82 11.67
C GLY A 400 -16.15 -12.35 10.99
N GLY A 401 -15.40 -13.26 10.37
CA GLY A 401 -14.23 -12.95 9.58
C GLY A 401 -14.54 -12.79 8.09
N LYS A 402 -13.55 -12.35 7.34
CA LYS A 402 -13.60 -12.22 5.88
C LYS A 402 -12.24 -12.57 5.27
N VAL A 403 -12.27 -13.12 4.07
CA VAL A 403 -11.07 -13.47 3.31
C VAL A 403 -10.83 -12.45 2.20
N PHE A 404 -9.62 -11.91 2.16
CA PHE A 404 -9.09 -11.25 0.98
C PHE A 404 -8.01 -12.14 0.36
N TRP A 405 -8.19 -12.49 -0.89
CA TRP A 405 -7.23 -13.28 -1.64
C TRP A 405 -6.08 -12.37 -2.11
N SER A 406 -4.85 -12.76 -1.82
CA SER A 406 -3.67 -11.98 -2.19
C SER A 406 -2.97 -12.62 -3.40
N SER A 407 -1.78 -13.19 -3.26
CA SER A 407 -1.06 -13.81 -4.37
C SER A 407 -1.54 -15.25 -4.60
N VAL A 408 -2.68 -15.40 -5.24
CA VAL A 408 -3.29 -16.69 -5.61
C VAL A 408 -3.79 -16.64 -7.05
N ASP A 409 -3.57 -17.73 -7.78
CA ASP A 409 -4.07 -17.91 -9.12
C ASP A 409 -5.15 -18.99 -9.17
N THR A 410 -6.11 -18.81 -10.06
CA THR A 410 -7.10 -19.84 -10.41
C THR A 410 -6.63 -20.58 -11.66
N VAL A 411 -6.22 -21.85 -11.49
CA VAL A 411 -5.73 -22.72 -12.56
C VAL A 411 -6.58 -23.99 -12.57
N ASP A 412 -7.24 -24.28 -13.68
CA ASP A 412 -8.12 -25.44 -13.86
C ASP A 412 -9.13 -25.63 -12.71
N GLY A 413 -9.71 -24.52 -12.26
CA GLY A 413 -10.68 -24.48 -11.15
C GLY A 413 -10.11 -24.72 -9.76
N LYS A 414 -8.78 -24.76 -9.60
CA LYS A 414 -8.09 -24.88 -8.33
C LYS A 414 -7.38 -23.59 -8.00
N TYR A 415 -7.29 -23.27 -6.71
CA TYR A 415 -6.55 -22.13 -6.21
C TYR A 415 -5.12 -22.55 -5.87
N VAL A 416 -4.13 -21.83 -6.39
CA VAL A 416 -2.71 -22.11 -6.18
C VAL A 416 -1.95 -20.83 -5.80
N THR A 417 -0.98 -20.95 -4.91
CA THR A 417 -0.21 -19.79 -4.41
C THR A 417 0.73 -19.23 -5.48
N GLY A 418 0.87 -17.90 -5.53
CA GLY A 418 1.67 -17.18 -6.53
C GLY A 418 3.09 -16.81 -6.09
N GLY A 419 3.52 -17.22 -4.88
CA GLY A 419 4.88 -16.96 -4.37
C GLY A 419 5.01 -15.73 -3.45
N SER A 420 3.89 -15.23 -2.92
CA SER A 420 3.84 -14.18 -1.90
C SER A 420 2.80 -14.58 -0.85
N ARG A 421 2.30 -13.62 -0.03
CA ARG A 421 1.18 -13.88 0.89
C ARG A 421 0.01 -14.46 0.10
N ALA A 422 -0.60 -15.53 0.61
CA ALA A 422 -1.66 -16.24 -0.13
C ALA A 422 -3.03 -15.59 0.08
N CYS A 423 -3.37 -15.31 1.32
CA CYS A 423 -4.61 -14.62 1.67
C CYS A 423 -4.45 -13.83 2.97
N GLU A 424 -5.42 -13.01 3.23
CA GLU A 424 -5.52 -12.15 4.40
C GLU A 424 -6.86 -12.40 5.07
N ILE A 425 -6.84 -12.58 6.39
CA ILE A 425 -8.05 -12.73 7.19
C ILE A 425 -8.32 -11.41 7.90
N TYR A 426 -9.45 -10.84 7.59
CA TYR A 426 -9.97 -9.59 8.14
C TYR A 426 -11.07 -9.85 9.16
N ALA A 427 -11.12 -9.03 10.20
CA ALA A 427 -12.30 -8.89 11.06
C ALA A 427 -12.45 -7.46 11.56
N GLU A 428 -13.66 -7.11 11.93
CA GLU A 428 -14.04 -5.84 12.56
C GLU A 428 -14.73 -6.10 13.91
N ALA A 429 -14.51 -5.20 14.86
CA ALA A 429 -15.13 -5.24 16.18
C ALA A 429 -15.06 -3.86 16.87
N ASP A 430 -15.58 -3.75 18.08
CA ASP A 430 -15.48 -2.52 18.88
C ASP A 430 -14.03 -2.20 19.30
N THR A 431 -13.19 -3.22 19.45
CA THR A 431 -11.77 -3.07 19.81
C THR A 431 -10.86 -3.88 18.90
N ILE A 432 -9.60 -3.46 18.82
CA ILE A 432 -8.56 -4.17 18.05
C ILE A 432 -8.39 -5.60 18.59
N GLU A 433 -8.40 -5.77 19.91
CA GLU A 433 -8.21 -7.07 20.58
C GLU A 433 -9.37 -8.04 20.26
N GLU A 434 -10.59 -7.54 20.20
CA GLU A 434 -11.76 -8.36 19.82
C GLU A 434 -11.70 -8.77 18.35
N ALA A 435 -11.38 -7.83 17.44
CA ALA A 435 -11.18 -8.13 16.02
C ALA A 435 -10.06 -9.18 15.84
N SER A 436 -8.93 -9.02 16.55
CA SER A 436 -7.83 -10.00 16.52
C SER A 436 -8.26 -11.40 16.96
N LYS A 437 -9.09 -11.51 18.02
CA LYS A 437 -9.63 -12.80 18.48
C LYS A 437 -10.55 -13.46 17.44
N ILE A 438 -11.31 -12.66 16.67
CA ILE A 438 -12.14 -13.19 15.59
C ILE A 438 -11.23 -13.75 14.48
N VAL A 439 -10.21 -12.99 14.07
CA VAL A 439 -9.23 -13.45 13.06
C VAL A 439 -8.56 -14.76 13.50
N GLU A 440 -8.10 -14.89 14.75
CA GLU A 440 -7.47 -16.11 15.26
C GLU A 440 -8.39 -17.35 15.15
N LYS A 441 -9.69 -17.18 15.39
CA LYS A 441 -10.67 -18.27 15.22
C LYS A 441 -10.86 -18.67 13.76
N CYS A 442 -10.54 -17.80 12.82
CA CYS A 442 -10.67 -18.04 11.39
C CYS A 442 -9.47 -18.76 10.78
N ILE A 443 -8.27 -18.59 11.35
CA ILE A 443 -7.01 -19.16 10.82
C ILE A 443 -7.10 -20.68 10.53
N PRO A 444 -7.69 -21.53 11.37
CA PRO A 444 -7.76 -22.98 11.13
C PRO A 444 -8.53 -23.39 9.86
N TYR A 445 -9.30 -22.48 9.27
CA TYR A 445 -10.07 -22.70 8.06
C TYR A 445 -9.30 -22.37 6.76
N VAL A 446 -7.99 -22.14 6.88
CA VAL A 446 -7.07 -21.93 5.74
C VAL A 446 -5.95 -22.94 5.82
N LYS A 447 -5.71 -23.68 4.72
CA LYS A 447 -4.61 -24.65 4.66
C LYS A 447 -4.09 -24.89 3.26
N LEU A 448 -2.84 -25.28 3.13
CA LEU A 448 -2.28 -25.83 1.90
C LEU A 448 -2.59 -27.33 1.85
N LEU A 449 -3.05 -27.82 0.68
CA LEU A 449 -3.55 -29.19 0.53
C LEU A 449 -2.43 -30.22 0.34
N ASP A 450 -1.23 -29.78 0.03
CA ASP A 450 -0.03 -30.62 -0.13
C ASP A 450 0.79 -30.79 1.14
N GLY A 451 0.30 -30.22 2.28
CA GLY A 451 0.98 -30.29 3.56
C GLY A 451 2.12 -29.27 3.73
N TRP A 452 2.34 -28.35 2.75
CA TRP A 452 3.29 -27.28 2.95
C TRP A 452 2.80 -26.31 4.02
N GLU A 453 3.74 -25.65 4.72
CA GLU A 453 3.42 -24.81 5.88
C GLU A 453 2.95 -23.41 5.47
N LEU A 454 1.86 -22.94 6.09
CA LEU A 454 1.46 -21.54 6.15
C LEU A 454 1.91 -20.93 7.47
N PHE A 455 2.46 -19.74 7.44
CA PHE A 455 2.77 -18.98 8.64
C PHE A 455 2.08 -17.61 8.61
N TYR A 456 1.91 -17.04 9.80
CA TYR A 456 1.32 -15.72 10.01
C TYR A 456 1.82 -15.13 11.33
N ARG A 457 1.50 -13.88 11.61
CA ARG A 457 1.81 -13.22 12.89
C ARG A 457 0.60 -13.25 13.82
N SER A 458 0.67 -14.05 14.87
CA SER A 458 -0.39 -14.13 15.88
C SER A 458 -0.44 -12.90 16.80
N ASP A 459 0.69 -12.18 16.96
CA ASP A 459 0.80 -11.00 17.84
C ASP A 459 0.11 -9.75 17.31
N ILE A 460 -0.22 -9.65 16.00
CA ILE A 460 -0.90 -8.49 15.43
C ILE A 460 -2.27 -8.29 16.09
N GLY A 461 -2.48 -7.08 16.65
CA GLY A 461 -3.68 -6.75 17.42
C GLY A 461 -3.70 -7.31 18.84
N SER A 462 -2.60 -7.92 19.34
CA SER A 462 -2.49 -8.34 20.72
C SER A 462 -2.28 -7.16 21.69
N PRO A 463 -2.70 -7.25 22.95
CA PRO A 463 -2.46 -6.22 23.95
C PRO A 463 -0.96 -5.93 24.15
N SER A 464 -0.09 -6.95 24.07
CA SER A 464 1.36 -6.79 24.23
C SER A 464 1.98 -5.95 23.10
N LEU A 465 1.58 -6.21 21.85
CA LEU A 465 2.08 -5.44 20.71
C LEU A 465 1.56 -4.00 20.73
N LEU A 466 0.28 -3.79 21.09
CA LEU A 466 -0.28 -2.45 21.24
C LEU A 466 0.41 -1.65 22.33
N GLU A 467 0.71 -2.27 23.47
CA GLU A 467 1.44 -1.64 24.57
C GLU A 467 2.87 -1.27 24.13
N LYS A 468 3.55 -2.16 23.39
CA LYS A 468 4.86 -1.84 22.80
C LYS A 468 4.79 -0.59 21.91
N ARG A 469 3.73 -0.42 21.12
CA ARG A 469 3.54 0.78 20.27
C ARG A 469 3.28 2.04 21.08
N ARG A 470 2.49 1.95 22.16
CA ARG A 470 2.26 3.09 23.06
C ARG A 470 3.55 3.58 23.69
N ARG A 471 4.37 2.66 24.24
CA ARG A 471 5.67 3.02 24.81
C ARG A 471 6.65 3.62 23.81
N LEU A 472 6.55 3.27 22.54
CA LEU A 472 7.35 3.89 21.48
C LEU A 472 6.84 5.28 21.11
N ALA A 473 5.61 5.63 21.45
CA ALA A 473 5.00 6.95 21.22
C ALA A 473 5.21 7.92 22.38
N GLU A 474 5.53 7.42 23.59
CA GLU A 474 5.89 8.19 24.80
C GLU A 474 7.35 8.65 24.77
#